data_58ff9ac47ff52715101c0c4aae0ec574
#
_entry.id   58ff9ac47ff52715101c0c4aae0ec574
#
_cell.length_a   1.000
_cell.length_b   1.000
_cell.length_c   1.000
_cell.angle_alpha   90.00
_cell.angle_beta   90.00
_cell.angle_gamma   90.00
#
_symmetry.space_group_name_H-M   'P 1'
#
loop_
_entity.id
_entity.type
_entity.pdbx_description
1 polymer ?
#
loop_
_entity_poly.entity_id
_entity_poly.type
_entity_poly.pdbx_seq_one_letter_code
_entity_poly.pdbx_strand_id
1 'polypeptide(L)'
;MLAPGWYKGVMGLTKARNNYGDQTAFTMELLIRYTDGTTESVYTDPSWKGCDSPVIFAEIYDGETYDAALEIPDWSKAETTKGDWKPVQLVFFDTQVMRAQYAAKVRVMDRIPAKRIFKTPAGDTVIDFAQNMAGRIEVTAAGKPGDVIELHCFEVLVKDGNVYLDNLRAAKATMKYTFAREETVTWHPTFTYMGFQYALIVSYPGEPKAENFTACTLHSNMASNGSLECSNPLLNQLHHNFLWGLKSNFLDVPTDCPQRDERLGWTGDAQIFCRTATYLMNTYTFYKKWLHDLEVDQTPEGGVPHVVPNIEEGRTDGNWLLRQGPHSAAAWADAAIINPWTMYLMYGDKDILKKQYNSMKGWIDFMRAHAVDYIWNYKLQF
;
A
#
# COMPACT_ATOMS: atom_id res chain seq x y z
N MET A 1 -0.65 -11.55 -13.76
CA MET A 1 0.40 -10.56 -14.05
C MET A 1 1.26 -10.34 -12.81
N LEU A 2 2.53 -10.01 -12.97
CA LEU A 2 3.48 -9.69 -11.91
C LEU A 2 3.97 -8.26 -12.09
N ALA A 3 4.19 -7.55 -10.98
CA ALA A 3 4.77 -6.21 -10.95
C ALA A 3 5.79 -6.09 -9.82
N PRO A 4 6.68 -5.09 -9.82
CA PRO A 4 7.73 -4.94 -8.83
C PRO A 4 7.22 -4.88 -7.38
N GLY A 5 6.21 -4.06 -7.10
CA GLY A 5 5.64 -3.86 -5.75
C GLY A 5 6.69 -3.56 -4.69
N TRP A 6 6.49 -4.02 -3.46
CA TRP A 6 7.46 -3.93 -2.37
C TRP A 6 8.69 -4.81 -2.59
N TYR A 7 8.53 -5.92 -3.31
CA TYR A 7 9.58 -6.92 -3.46
C TYR A 7 10.80 -6.37 -4.21
N LYS A 8 10.56 -5.69 -5.33
CA LYS A 8 11.59 -5.24 -6.27
C LYS A 8 11.56 -3.72 -6.52
N GLY A 9 10.41 -3.09 -6.33
CA GLY A 9 10.19 -1.68 -6.63
C GLY A 9 10.96 -0.72 -5.73
N VAL A 10 10.85 0.57 -6.01
CA VAL A 10 11.44 1.63 -5.19
C VAL A 10 10.62 1.77 -3.92
N MET A 11 11.29 1.63 -2.77
CA MET A 11 10.68 1.79 -1.45
C MET A 11 11.62 2.51 -0.49
N GLY A 12 11.02 3.18 0.51
CA GLY A 12 11.72 3.77 1.63
C GLY A 12 12.39 5.12 1.37
N LEU A 13 12.96 5.65 2.43
CA LEU A 13 13.60 6.97 2.44
C LEU A 13 14.87 7.02 1.59
N THR A 14 15.55 5.90 1.43
CA THR A 14 16.76 5.75 0.60
C THR A 14 16.44 5.49 -0.86
N LYS A 15 15.17 5.33 -1.23
CA LYS A 15 14.73 5.01 -2.59
C LYS A 15 15.38 3.75 -3.15
N ALA A 16 15.63 2.79 -2.28
CA ALA A 16 16.29 1.55 -2.67
C ALA A 16 15.34 0.65 -3.45
N ARG A 17 15.95 -0.16 -4.31
CA ARG A 17 15.29 -1.20 -5.10
C ARG A 17 15.72 -2.57 -4.64
N ASN A 18 14.99 -3.59 -5.06
CA ASN A 18 15.33 -5.00 -4.83
C ASN A 18 15.41 -5.33 -3.34
N ASN A 19 14.48 -4.79 -2.52
CA ASN A 19 14.50 -4.95 -1.07
C ASN A 19 14.47 -6.42 -0.65
N TYR A 20 13.77 -7.28 -1.41
CA TYR A 20 13.63 -8.71 -1.13
C TYR A 20 14.17 -9.59 -2.26
N GLY A 21 14.46 -9.03 -3.43
CA GLY A 21 15.04 -9.72 -4.57
C GLY A 21 14.91 -8.94 -5.86
N ASP A 22 15.71 -9.32 -6.86
CA ASP A 22 15.82 -8.66 -8.16
C ASP A 22 15.01 -9.34 -9.28
N GLN A 23 14.43 -10.51 -8.99
CA GLN A 23 13.63 -11.29 -9.94
C GLN A 23 12.23 -11.53 -9.39
N THR A 24 11.22 -11.01 -10.08
CA THR A 24 9.82 -11.35 -9.75
C THR A 24 9.52 -12.77 -10.16
N ALA A 25 8.94 -13.57 -9.26
CA ALA A 25 8.59 -14.96 -9.49
C ALA A 25 7.17 -15.24 -9.02
N PHE A 26 6.61 -16.35 -9.47
CA PHE A 26 5.26 -16.78 -9.10
C PHE A 26 5.25 -18.29 -8.87
N THR A 27 4.61 -18.70 -7.79
CA THR A 27 4.29 -20.11 -7.51
C THR A 27 2.82 -20.24 -7.15
N MET A 28 2.21 -21.33 -7.60
CA MET A 28 0.78 -21.63 -7.36
C MET A 28 0.56 -23.13 -7.28
N GLU A 29 -0.30 -23.53 -6.38
CA GLU A 29 -1.01 -24.80 -6.40
C GLU A 29 -2.51 -24.53 -6.49
N LEU A 30 -3.19 -25.15 -7.46
CA LEU A 30 -4.63 -25.16 -7.58
C LEU A 30 -5.14 -26.58 -7.27
N LEU A 31 -5.79 -26.76 -6.13
CA LEU A 31 -6.44 -28.01 -5.76
C LEU A 31 -7.89 -28.00 -6.21
N ILE A 32 -8.25 -28.89 -7.17
CA ILE A 32 -9.58 -29.07 -7.68
C ILE A 32 -10.22 -30.28 -7.00
N ARG A 33 -11.39 -30.09 -6.41
CA ARG A 33 -12.19 -31.18 -5.84
C ARG A 33 -13.44 -31.36 -6.68
N TYR A 34 -13.60 -32.54 -7.26
CA TYR A 34 -14.75 -32.90 -8.07
C TYR A 34 -15.92 -33.37 -7.18
N THR A 35 -17.13 -33.35 -7.74
CA THR A 35 -18.35 -33.78 -7.03
C THR A 35 -18.40 -35.26 -6.73
N ASP A 36 -17.63 -36.08 -7.46
CA ASP A 36 -17.47 -37.51 -7.22
C ASP A 36 -16.46 -37.84 -6.10
N GLY A 37 -15.84 -36.81 -5.47
CA GLY A 37 -14.86 -36.94 -4.41
C GLY A 37 -13.42 -37.07 -4.86
N THR A 38 -13.15 -37.12 -6.18
CA THR A 38 -11.79 -37.12 -6.71
C THR A 38 -11.15 -35.76 -6.59
N THR A 39 -9.81 -35.72 -6.60
CA THR A 39 -9.03 -34.48 -6.51
C THR A 39 -7.97 -34.43 -7.59
N GLU A 40 -7.70 -33.24 -8.08
CA GLU A 40 -6.61 -32.93 -9.02
C GLU A 40 -5.85 -31.71 -8.54
N SER A 41 -4.52 -31.72 -8.69
CA SER A 41 -3.67 -30.55 -8.39
C SER A 41 -2.97 -30.06 -9.64
N VAL A 42 -3.04 -28.76 -9.88
CA VAL A 42 -2.29 -28.07 -10.95
C VAL A 42 -1.24 -27.19 -10.28
N TYR A 43 0.03 -27.38 -10.65
CA TYR A 43 1.18 -26.64 -10.12
C TYR A 43 1.78 -25.73 -11.17
N THR A 44 2.47 -24.68 -10.74
CA THR A 44 3.43 -23.97 -11.58
C THR A 44 4.63 -24.88 -11.82
N ASP A 45 4.98 -25.11 -13.08
CA ASP A 45 6.08 -25.97 -13.49
C ASP A 45 6.78 -25.43 -14.76
N PRO A 46 7.86 -26.07 -15.27
CA PRO A 46 8.59 -25.61 -16.46
C PRO A 46 7.78 -25.59 -17.76
N SER A 47 6.59 -26.20 -17.81
CA SER A 47 5.72 -26.15 -18.99
C SER A 47 5.01 -24.80 -19.16
N TRP A 48 4.99 -24.00 -18.12
CA TRP A 48 4.38 -22.67 -18.13
C TRP A 48 5.13 -21.73 -19.04
N LYS A 49 4.41 -20.75 -19.56
CA LYS A 49 4.95 -19.71 -20.42
C LYS A 49 4.57 -18.33 -19.89
N GLY A 50 5.46 -17.39 -20.08
CA GLY A 50 5.25 -15.98 -19.77
C GLY A 50 5.40 -15.11 -21.01
N CYS A 51 4.81 -13.93 -20.98
CA CYS A 51 4.99 -12.90 -22.01
C CYS A 51 4.96 -11.52 -21.36
N ASP A 52 5.43 -10.52 -22.10
CA ASP A 52 5.33 -9.13 -21.68
C ASP A 52 3.86 -8.69 -21.58
N SER A 53 3.58 -7.76 -20.70
CA SER A 53 2.24 -7.28 -20.35
C SER A 53 2.01 -5.87 -20.94
N PRO A 54 0.75 -5.45 -21.19
CA PRO A 54 0.45 -4.08 -21.55
C PRO A 54 0.77 -3.06 -20.45
N VAL A 55 0.99 -3.50 -19.21
CA VAL A 55 1.53 -2.65 -18.14
C VAL A 55 3.04 -2.56 -18.34
N ILE A 56 3.50 -1.49 -19.01
CA ILE A 56 4.91 -1.28 -19.35
C ILE A 56 5.73 -0.64 -18.22
N PHE A 57 5.05 -0.04 -17.26
CA PHE A 57 5.65 0.53 -16.05
C PHE A 57 4.67 0.44 -14.89
N ALA A 58 5.16 0.01 -13.71
CA ALA A 58 4.40 0.06 -12.46
C ALA A 58 5.35 0.22 -11.27
N GLU A 59 5.13 1.25 -10.47
CA GLU A 59 5.80 1.51 -9.21
C GLU A 59 4.79 2.06 -8.19
N ILE A 60 4.93 1.69 -6.93
CA ILE A 60 3.94 2.09 -5.90
C ILE A 60 3.85 3.62 -5.77
N TYR A 61 4.99 4.34 -5.84
CA TYR A 61 5.01 5.80 -5.69
C TYR A 61 4.72 6.53 -6.99
N ASP A 62 5.27 6.02 -8.10
CA ASP A 62 5.27 6.72 -9.37
C ASP A 62 4.02 6.47 -10.21
N GLY A 63 3.33 5.36 -9.95
CA GLY A 63 2.10 5.06 -10.66
C GLY A 63 2.23 3.92 -11.66
N GLU A 64 1.42 3.96 -12.72
CA GLU A 64 1.33 2.91 -13.74
C GLU A 64 1.16 3.49 -15.14
N THR A 65 1.86 2.90 -16.10
CA THR A 65 1.70 3.18 -17.54
C THR A 65 1.24 1.92 -18.26
N TYR A 66 0.15 2.04 -18.97
CA TYR A 66 -0.48 0.99 -19.77
C TYR A 66 -0.48 1.35 -21.25
N ASP A 67 -0.04 0.40 -22.09
CA ASP A 67 -0.09 0.53 -23.55
C ASP A 67 -1.01 -0.54 -24.13
N ALA A 68 -2.19 -0.14 -24.62
CA ALA A 68 -3.16 -1.06 -25.18
C ALA A 68 -2.68 -1.73 -26.49
N ALA A 69 -1.63 -1.23 -27.13
CA ALA A 69 -1.04 -1.89 -28.30
C ALA A 69 -0.38 -3.24 -27.96
N LEU A 70 -0.03 -3.44 -26.69
CA LEU A 70 0.58 -4.67 -26.18
C LEU A 70 -0.46 -5.66 -25.63
N GLU A 71 -1.74 -5.35 -25.70
CA GLU A 71 -2.80 -6.28 -25.28
C GLU A 71 -2.77 -7.57 -26.11
N ILE A 72 -2.84 -8.70 -25.42
CA ILE A 72 -2.99 -10.01 -26.04
C ILE A 72 -4.46 -10.40 -25.96
N PRO A 73 -5.22 -10.29 -27.09
CA PRO A 73 -6.63 -10.66 -27.07
C PRO A 73 -6.77 -12.15 -26.68
N ASP A 74 -7.77 -12.42 -25.83
CA ASP A 74 -8.12 -13.76 -25.39
C ASP A 74 -7.01 -14.53 -24.64
N TRP A 75 -6.03 -13.82 -24.04
CA TRP A 75 -4.89 -14.44 -23.34
C TRP A 75 -5.30 -15.44 -22.25
N SER A 76 -6.50 -15.29 -21.67
CA SER A 76 -7.05 -16.18 -20.63
C SER A 76 -7.91 -17.33 -21.17
N LYS A 77 -8.07 -17.45 -22.49
CA LYS A 77 -8.80 -18.55 -23.09
C LYS A 77 -7.89 -19.76 -23.32
N ALA A 78 -8.44 -20.97 -23.19
CA ALA A 78 -7.69 -22.23 -23.29
C ALA A 78 -6.96 -22.42 -24.64
N GLU A 79 -7.45 -21.81 -25.71
CA GLU A 79 -6.91 -22.00 -27.08
C GLU A 79 -6.20 -20.73 -27.62
N THR A 80 -5.69 -19.87 -26.75
CA THR A 80 -5.00 -18.68 -27.25
C THR A 80 -3.69 -19.07 -27.94
N THR A 81 -3.53 -18.63 -29.19
CA THR A 81 -2.29 -18.75 -29.97
C THR A 81 -1.59 -17.41 -30.16
N LYS A 82 -2.18 -16.33 -29.62
CA LYS A 82 -1.66 -14.96 -29.76
C LYS A 82 -0.67 -14.65 -28.65
N GLY A 83 0.29 -13.76 -28.92
CA GLY A 83 1.31 -13.32 -28.00
C GLY A 83 2.65 -14.06 -28.14
N ASP A 84 3.74 -13.39 -27.76
CA ASP A 84 5.11 -13.93 -27.77
C ASP A 84 5.39 -14.68 -26.45
N TRP A 85 4.75 -15.85 -26.29
CA TRP A 85 4.88 -16.69 -25.11
C TRP A 85 6.20 -17.42 -25.05
N LYS A 86 7.04 -17.11 -24.08
CA LYS A 86 8.35 -17.69 -23.84
C LYS A 86 8.32 -18.69 -22.68
N PRO A 87 9.15 -19.75 -22.71
CA PRO A 87 9.31 -20.64 -21.56
C PRO A 87 9.72 -19.85 -20.31
N VAL A 88 9.16 -20.22 -19.16
CA VAL A 88 9.56 -19.64 -17.88
C VAL A 88 10.88 -20.23 -17.40
N GLN A 89 11.59 -19.49 -16.54
CA GLN A 89 12.77 -19.99 -15.82
C GLN A 89 12.37 -20.37 -14.41
N LEU A 90 12.88 -21.49 -13.92
CA LEU A 90 12.70 -21.89 -12.52
C LEU A 90 13.64 -21.06 -11.63
N VAL A 91 13.08 -20.52 -10.57
CA VAL A 91 13.81 -19.84 -9.49
C VAL A 91 13.74 -20.72 -8.25
N PHE A 92 14.88 -20.94 -7.61
CA PHE A 92 14.89 -21.65 -6.33
C PHE A 92 14.18 -20.80 -5.26
N PHE A 93 13.26 -21.42 -4.56
CA PHE A 93 12.54 -20.81 -3.46
C PHE A 93 12.27 -21.84 -2.35
N ASP A 94 12.59 -21.49 -1.12
CA ASP A 94 12.28 -22.35 0.03
C ASP A 94 10.78 -22.24 0.37
N THR A 95 10.02 -23.25 0.00
CA THR A 95 8.58 -23.30 0.26
C THR A 95 8.23 -23.42 1.76
N GLN A 96 9.18 -23.77 2.62
CA GLN A 96 8.95 -23.87 4.06
C GLN A 96 8.69 -22.51 4.72
N VAL A 97 9.14 -21.41 4.09
CA VAL A 97 8.87 -20.04 4.58
C VAL A 97 7.47 -19.54 4.23
N MET A 98 6.74 -20.24 3.36
CA MET A 98 5.38 -19.84 2.97
C MET A 98 4.43 -19.89 4.18
N ARG A 99 3.63 -18.85 4.31
CA ARG A 99 2.60 -18.74 5.36
C ARG A 99 1.26 -18.37 4.73
N ALA A 100 0.19 -18.93 5.30
CA ALA A 100 -1.16 -18.52 4.90
C ALA A 100 -1.43 -17.08 5.32
N GLN A 101 -1.91 -16.27 4.39
CA GLN A 101 -2.35 -14.90 4.69
C GLN A 101 -3.68 -14.95 5.46
N TYR A 102 -3.68 -14.45 6.69
CA TYR A 102 -4.86 -14.36 7.56
C TYR A 102 -5.31 -12.93 7.84
N ALA A 103 -4.51 -11.93 7.45
CA ALA A 103 -4.86 -10.53 7.61
C ALA A 103 -5.98 -10.09 6.67
N ALA A 104 -6.63 -9.01 7.02
CA ALA A 104 -7.63 -8.36 6.17
C ALA A 104 -6.98 -7.91 4.85
N LYS A 105 -7.46 -8.45 3.72
CA LYS A 105 -6.90 -8.15 2.39
C LYS A 105 -7.27 -6.74 1.97
N VAL A 106 -6.35 -6.05 1.30
CA VAL A 106 -6.65 -4.78 0.62
C VAL A 106 -7.64 -5.02 -0.51
N ARG A 107 -8.68 -4.19 -0.56
CA ARG A 107 -9.76 -4.27 -1.56
C ARG A 107 -10.23 -2.87 -1.94
N VAL A 108 -10.95 -2.78 -3.06
CA VAL A 108 -11.77 -1.60 -3.34
C VAL A 108 -12.95 -1.64 -2.36
N MET A 109 -13.02 -0.63 -1.49
CA MET A 109 -14.00 -0.56 -0.41
C MET A 109 -15.14 0.41 -0.72
N ASP A 110 -14.81 1.58 -1.25
CA ASP A 110 -15.80 2.59 -1.64
C ASP A 110 -15.53 3.03 -3.09
N ARG A 111 -16.59 3.50 -3.77
CA ARG A 111 -16.53 4.08 -5.11
C ARG A 111 -17.12 5.49 -5.04
N ILE A 112 -16.29 6.51 -5.21
CA ILE A 112 -16.66 7.90 -5.04
C ILE A 112 -16.60 8.59 -6.41
N PRO A 113 -17.77 8.95 -7.01
CA PRO A 113 -17.79 9.71 -8.25
C PRO A 113 -17.12 11.07 -8.07
N ALA A 114 -16.48 11.58 -9.12
CA ALA A 114 -15.97 12.93 -9.11
C ALA A 114 -17.12 13.93 -8.90
N LYS A 115 -16.92 14.87 -7.99
CA LYS A 115 -17.92 15.91 -7.67
C LYS A 115 -17.98 16.98 -8.74
N ARG A 116 -16.82 17.35 -9.28
CA ARG A 116 -16.71 18.39 -10.31
C ARG A 116 -15.38 18.32 -11.04
N ILE A 117 -15.34 18.98 -12.20
CA ILE A 117 -14.11 19.36 -12.88
C ILE A 117 -14.09 20.89 -12.93
N PHE A 118 -12.91 21.48 -12.71
CA PHE A 118 -12.76 22.93 -12.75
C PHE A 118 -11.39 23.32 -13.31
N LYS A 119 -11.26 24.59 -13.69
CA LYS A 119 -9.96 25.16 -14.05
C LYS A 119 -9.37 25.94 -12.89
N THR A 120 -8.07 25.74 -12.66
CA THR A 120 -7.30 26.55 -11.70
C THR A 120 -7.06 27.96 -12.29
N PRO A 121 -6.66 28.94 -11.46
CA PRO A 121 -6.22 30.24 -11.95
C PRO A 121 -5.06 30.17 -12.97
N ALA A 122 -4.18 29.18 -12.85
CA ALA A 122 -3.11 28.92 -13.82
C ALA A 122 -3.58 28.27 -15.13
N GLY A 123 -4.86 27.83 -15.18
CA GLY A 123 -5.46 27.23 -16.39
C GLY A 123 -5.48 25.70 -16.39
N ASP A 124 -4.94 25.04 -15.35
CA ASP A 124 -4.95 23.58 -15.21
C ASP A 124 -6.38 23.05 -15.09
N THR A 125 -6.65 21.88 -15.68
CA THR A 125 -7.92 21.18 -15.53
C THR A 125 -7.82 20.15 -14.40
N VAL A 126 -8.65 20.30 -13.37
CA VAL A 126 -8.57 19.50 -12.15
C VAL A 126 -9.90 18.81 -11.86
N ILE A 127 -9.82 17.51 -11.50
CA ILE A 127 -10.92 16.73 -10.96
C ILE A 127 -10.90 16.87 -9.43
N ASP A 128 -12.07 17.10 -8.80
CA ASP A 128 -12.26 17.17 -7.37
C ASP A 128 -13.24 16.06 -6.92
N PHE A 129 -12.77 15.16 -6.09
CA PHE A 129 -13.59 14.09 -5.48
C PHE A 129 -14.23 14.52 -4.15
N ALA A 130 -13.88 15.68 -3.63
CA ALA A 130 -14.35 16.26 -2.35
C ALA A 130 -14.04 15.41 -1.10
N GLN A 131 -13.23 14.37 -1.23
CA GLN A 131 -12.75 13.54 -0.14
C GLN A 131 -11.27 13.20 -0.38
N ASN A 132 -10.41 13.44 0.63
CA ASN A 132 -9.04 12.94 0.59
C ASN A 132 -9.02 11.46 0.98
N MET A 133 -8.36 10.62 0.18
CA MET A 133 -8.39 9.16 0.31
C MET A 133 -7.13 8.51 -0.25
N ALA A 134 -6.91 7.24 0.11
CA ALA A 134 -6.00 6.37 -0.63
C ALA A 134 -6.79 5.49 -1.61
N GLY A 135 -6.27 5.36 -2.83
CA GLY A 135 -6.94 4.58 -3.86
C GLY A 135 -6.37 4.77 -5.26
N ARG A 136 -7.22 4.56 -6.24
CA ARG A 136 -6.94 4.75 -7.67
C ARG A 136 -8.16 5.32 -8.37
N ILE A 137 -7.96 5.94 -9.52
CA ILE A 137 -9.07 6.48 -10.31
C ILE A 137 -9.43 5.49 -11.41
N GLU A 138 -10.71 5.12 -11.50
CA GLU A 138 -11.28 4.49 -12.66
C GLU A 138 -11.75 5.59 -13.61
N VAL A 139 -11.33 5.50 -14.87
CA VAL A 139 -11.61 6.49 -15.89
C VAL A 139 -12.29 5.84 -17.10
N THR A 140 -13.36 6.45 -17.59
CA THR A 140 -14.03 6.04 -18.83
C THR A 140 -13.78 7.10 -19.91
N ALA A 141 -13.22 6.70 -21.05
CA ALA A 141 -12.95 7.60 -22.17
C ALA A 141 -13.12 6.89 -23.51
N ALA A 142 -13.58 7.64 -24.53
CA ALA A 142 -13.53 7.24 -25.93
C ALA A 142 -12.29 7.84 -26.58
N GLY A 143 -11.48 7.02 -27.24
CA GLY A 143 -10.23 7.47 -27.87
C GLY A 143 -9.93 6.74 -29.17
N LYS A 144 -8.90 7.21 -29.86
CA LYS A 144 -8.37 6.69 -31.13
C LYS A 144 -6.92 6.21 -30.93
N PRO A 145 -6.35 5.42 -31.86
CA PRO A 145 -4.96 5.01 -31.76
C PRO A 145 -4.01 6.18 -31.51
N GLY A 146 -3.20 6.08 -30.46
CA GLY A 146 -2.24 7.10 -30.03
C GLY A 146 -2.79 8.17 -29.08
N ASP A 147 -4.11 8.23 -28.87
CA ASP A 147 -4.67 9.08 -27.80
C ASP A 147 -4.20 8.60 -26.42
N VAL A 148 -4.09 9.53 -25.48
CA VAL A 148 -3.57 9.28 -24.15
C VAL A 148 -4.51 9.82 -23.07
N ILE A 149 -4.78 9.00 -22.07
CA ILE A 149 -5.27 9.45 -20.76
C ILE A 149 -4.06 9.59 -19.86
N GLU A 150 -3.82 10.75 -19.26
CA GLU A 150 -2.77 10.97 -18.27
C GLU A 150 -3.28 11.85 -17.14
N LEU A 151 -3.26 11.30 -15.92
CA LEU A 151 -3.71 11.94 -14.69
C LEU A 151 -2.58 11.95 -13.66
N HIS A 152 -2.41 13.07 -12.93
CA HIS A 152 -1.54 13.16 -11.77
C HIS A 152 -2.38 13.36 -10.51
N CYS A 153 -2.33 12.41 -9.58
CA CYS A 153 -3.07 12.46 -8.33
C CYS A 153 -2.38 13.36 -7.30
N PHE A 154 -3.14 14.17 -6.56
CA PHE A 154 -2.61 15.04 -5.52
C PHE A 154 -3.67 15.40 -4.46
N GLU A 155 -3.24 15.93 -3.30
CA GLU A 155 -4.12 16.10 -2.14
C GLU A 155 -4.65 17.51 -1.94
N VAL A 156 -3.87 18.54 -2.25
CA VAL A 156 -4.16 19.93 -1.84
C VAL A 156 -3.89 20.94 -2.96
N LEU A 157 -4.60 22.06 -2.88
CA LEU A 157 -4.34 23.25 -3.68
C LEU A 157 -3.58 24.26 -2.81
N VAL A 158 -2.75 25.10 -3.42
CA VAL A 158 -2.20 26.28 -2.72
C VAL A 158 -3.30 27.31 -2.45
N LYS A 159 -3.02 28.32 -1.60
CA LYS A 159 -4.04 29.31 -1.15
C LYS A 159 -4.73 30.05 -2.27
N ASP A 160 -4.05 30.26 -3.38
CA ASP A 160 -4.59 30.90 -4.59
C ASP A 160 -5.36 29.94 -5.50
N GLY A 161 -5.52 28.68 -5.12
CA GLY A 161 -6.33 27.68 -5.83
C GLY A 161 -5.59 26.94 -6.94
N ASN A 162 -4.27 27.08 -7.05
CA ASN A 162 -3.47 26.35 -8.03
C ASN A 162 -3.04 24.97 -7.48
N VAL A 163 -2.61 24.09 -8.39
CA VAL A 163 -2.11 22.73 -8.07
C VAL A 163 -0.86 22.81 -7.18
N TYR A 164 -0.78 21.91 -6.17
CA TYR A 164 0.39 21.78 -5.32
C TYR A 164 0.88 20.33 -5.32
N LEU A 165 2.09 20.10 -5.79
CA LEU A 165 2.68 18.77 -5.92
C LEU A 165 3.92 18.56 -5.04
N ASP A 166 4.47 19.62 -4.41
CA ASP A 166 5.73 19.51 -3.65
C ASP A 166 5.62 18.57 -2.44
N ASN A 167 4.42 18.39 -1.88
CA ASN A 167 4.17 17.45 -0.80
C ASN A 167 4.25 15.98 -1.22
N LEU A 168 4.25 15.69 -2.52
CA LEU A 168 4.50 14.34 -3.05
C LEU A 168 5.99 13.98 -3.01
N ARG A 169 6.87 14.96 -2.81
CA ARG A 169 8.33 14.83 -2.86
C ARG A 169 8.79 14.25 -4.20
N ALA A 170 9.29 13.01 -4.24
CA ALA A 170 9.73 12.38 -5.49
C ALA A 170 8.66 11.47 -6.12
N ALA A 171 7.55 11.20 -5.45
CA ALA A 171 6.47 10.40 -5.99
C ALA A 171 5.78 11.14 -7.16
N LYS A 172 5.61 10.46 -8.29
CA LYS A 172 4.97 11.06 -9.48
C LYS A 172 3.46 10.91 -9.47
N ALA A 173 2.93 9.89 -8.79
CA ALA A 173 1.52 9.60 -8.64
C ALA A 173 0.74 9.68 -9.97
N THR A 174 1.33 9.11 -11.05
CA THR A 174 0.86 9.23 -12.43
C THR A 174 0.10 7.99 -12.85
N MET A 175 -1.03 8.19 -13.52
CA MET A 175 -1.80 7.16 -14.21
C MET A 175 -1.80 7.46 -15.70
N LYS A 176 -1.34 6.51 -16.53
CA LYS A 176 -1.24 6.72 -17.98
C LYS A 176 -1.75 5.52 -18.76
N TYR A 177 -2.65 5.77 -19.71
CA TYR A 177 -3.18 4.78 -20.65
C TYR A 177 -3.04 5.29 -22.08
N THR A 178 -2.50 4.48 -22.98
CA THR A 178 -2.38 4.79 -24.41
C THR A 178 -3.32 3.90 -25.21
N PHE A 179 -4.17 4.51 -26.04
CA PHE A 179 -5.11 3.80 -26.90
C PHE A 179 -4.40 3.16 -28.11
N ALA A 180 -4.77 1.91 -28.44
CA ALA A 180 -4.31 1.22 -29.64
C ALA A 180 -5.31 1.20 -30.79
N ARG A 181 -6.59 1.44 -30.51
CA ARG A 181 -7.71 1.39 -31.47
C ARG A 181 -8.79 2.40 -31.09
N GLU A 182 -9.71 2.65 -32.02
CA GLU A 182 -10.88 3.47 -31.73
C GLU A 182 -11.88 2.67 -30.90
N GLU A 183 -12.02 3.06 -29.63
CA GLU A 183 -12.89 2.38 -28.68
C GLU A 183 -13.23 3.26 -27.47
N THR A 184 -14.23 2.83 -26.70
CA THR A 184 -14.47 3.37 -25.36
C THR A 184 -13.95 2.37 -24.32
N VAL A 185 -13.06 2.83 -23.45
CA VAL A 185 -12.49 2.02 -22.36
C VAL A 185 -12.97 2.51 -21.01
N THR A 186 -13.07 1.58 -20.06
CA THR A 186 -13.09 1.88 -18.62
C THR A 186 -11.87 1.23 -18.02
N TRP A 187 -10.91 2.04 -17.58
CA TRP A 187 -9.61 1.60 -17.11
C TRP A 187 -9.23 2.19 -15.76
N HIS A 188 -8.42 1.47 -15.02
CA HIS A 188 -7.75 1.92 -13.80
C HIS A 188 -6.39 1.22 -13.66
N PRO A 189 -5.39 1.80 -12.98
CA PRO A 189 -4.14 1.10 -12.69
C PRO A 189 -4.36 -0.09 -11.76
N THR A 190 -3.53 -1.11 -11.90
CA THR A 190 -3.65 -2.37 -11.16
C THR A 190 -2.64 -2.48 -10.02
N PHE A 191 -1.40 -2.01 -10.22
CA PHE A 191 -0.26 -2.30 -9.36
C PHE A 191 0.24 -1.10 -8.54
N THR A 192 -0.59 -0.09 -8.38
CA THR A 192 -0.28 1.12 -7.60
C THR A 192 -1.52 1.63 -6.88
N TYR A 193 -1.31 2.50 -5.91
CA TYR A 193 -2.33 3.35 -5.30
C TYR A 193 -1.72 4.71 -4.97
N MET A 194 -2.55 5.73 -4.83
CA MET A 194 -2.14 7.09 -4.52
C MET A 194 -2.99 7.65 -3.38
N GLY A 195 -2.44 8.61 -2.63
CA GLY A 195 -3.20 9.48 -1.74
C GLY A 195 -3.64 10.72 -2.48
N PHE A 196 -4.94 11.01 -2.54
CA PHE A 196 -5.45 12.15 -3.30
C PHE A 196 -6.87 12.57 -2.89
N GLN A 197 -7.15 13.85 -3.10
CA GLN A 197 -8.50 14.40 -3.24
C GLN A 197 -8.74 14.86 -4.67
N TYR A 198 -7.67 15.27 -5.34
CA TYR A 198 -7.70 15.87 -6.67
C TYR A 198 -6.90 15.05 -7.67
N ALA A 199 -7.21 15.24 -8.96
CA ALA A 199 -6.35 14.78 -10.04
C ALA A 199 -6.21 15.88 -11.10
N LEU A 200 -4.98 16.18 -11.48
CA LEU A 200 -4.65 17.03 -12.62
C LEU A 200 -4.84 16.22 -13.90
N ILE A 201 -5.64 16.70 -14.82
CA ILE A 201 -5.76 16.13 -16.18
C ILE A 201 -4.65 16.70 -17.05
N VAL A 202 -3.64 15.87 -17.32
CA VAL A 202 -2.54 16.23 -18.24
C VAL A 202 -2.95 15.97 -19.68
N SER A 203 -3.60 14.83 -19.91
CA SER A 203 -4.16 14.46 -21.22
C SER A 203 -5.45 13.68 -21.06
N TYR A 204 -6.41 13.93 -21.95
CA TYR A 204 -7.67 13.19 -22.03
C TYR A 204 -8.25 13.36 -23.44
N PRO A 205 -8.69 12.27 -24.11
CA PRO A 205 -9.31 12.38 -25.43
C PRO A 205 -10.70 13.00 -25.34
N GLY A 206 -10.89 14.12 -26.04
CA GLY A 206 -12.15 14.88 -26.04
C GLY A 206 -12.32 15.77 -24.80
N GLU A 207 -13.57 16.07 -24.43
CA GLU A 207 -13.91 16.94 -23.29
C GLU A 207 -14.18 16.09 -22.04
N PRO A 208 -13.40 16.22 -20.95
CA PRO A 208 -13.60 15.46 -19.74
C PRO A 208 -14.83 15.95 -18.96
N LYS A 209 -15.66 15.03 -18.51
CA LYS A 209 -16.82 15.29 -17.64
C LYS A 209 -16.65 14.56 -16.31
N ALA A 210 -17.23 15.10 -15.23
CA ALA A 210 -17.11 14.50 -13.89
C ALA A 210 -17.56 13.02 -13.87
N GLU A 211 -18.61 12.67 -14.60
CA GLU A 211 -19.15 11.32 -14.74
C GLU A 211 -18.16 10.30 -15.33
N ASN A 212 -17.09 10.76 -15.98
CA ASN A 212 -16.05 9.90 -16.53
C ASN A 212 -15.08 9.35 -15.46
N PHE A 213 -15.11 9.86 -14.23
CA PHE A 213 -14.11 9.57 -13.22
C PHE A 213 -14.75 9.10 -11.92
N THR A 214 -14.27 7.96 -11.42
CA THR A 214 -14.67 7.41 -10.12
C THR A 214 -13.41 7.05 -9.33
N ALA A 215 -13.26 7.62 -8.14
CA ALA A 215 -12.24 7.17 -7.20
C ALA A 215 -12.64 5.85 -6.56
N CYS A 216 -11.77 4.85 -6.67
CA CYS A 216 -11.91 3.55 -6.03
C CYS A 216 -10.99 3.54 -4.81
N THR A 217 -11.56 3.66 -3.60
CA THR A 217 -10.78 3.67 -2.36
C THR A 217 -10.20 2.29 -2.09
N LEU A 218 -8.97 2.26 -1.62
CA LEU A 218 -8.25 1.02 -1.30
C LEU A 218 -7.83 1.05 0.17
N HIS A 219 -8.25 0.05 0.93
CA HIS A 219 -7.72 -0.22 2.27
C HIS A 219 -7.97 -1.67 2.67
N SER A 220 -7.33 -2.11 3.75
CA SER A 220 -7.55 -3.43 4.33
C SER A 220 -9.03 -3.59 4.73
N ASN A 221 -9.66 -4.68 4.32
CA ASN A 221 -11.09 -4.95 4.53
C ASN A 221 -11.36 -5.26 6.01
N MET A 222 -11.50 -4.23 6.81
CA MET A 222 -11.83 -4.28 8.23
C MET A 222 -13.28 -3.84 8.44
N ALA A 223 -14.02 -4.54 9.29
CA ALA A 223 -15.37 -4.15 9.65
C ALA A 223 -15.37 -2.88 10.52
N SER A 224 -16.34 -1.99 10.31
CA SER A 224 -16.56 -0.85 11.20
C SER A 224 -17.01 -1.33 12.58
N ASN A 225 -16.44 -0.76 13.64
CA ASN A 225 -16.82 -1.07 15.03
C ASN A 225 -17.93 -0.15 15.57
N GLY A 226 -18.24 0.94 14.87
CA GLY A 226 -19.28 1.85 15.32
C GLY A 226 -19.29 3.15 14.53
N SER A 227 -20.17 4.05 14.99
CA SER A 227 -20.31 5.41 14.47
C SER A 227 -20.47 6.39 15.62
N LEU A 228 -20.07 7.62 15.41
CA LEU A 228 -20.28 8.73 16.33
C LEU A 228 -21.04 9.83 15.61
N GLU A 229 -22.14 10.27 16.22
CA GLU A 229 -22.88 11.45 15.80
C GLU A 229 -23.30 12.24 17.03
N CYS A 230 -23.08 13.55 17.02
CA CYS A 230 -23.47 14.44 18.10
C CYS A 230 -23.90 15.81 17.55
N SER A 231 -24.44 16.67 18.42
CA SER A 231 -24.92 18.02 18.05
C SER A 231 -23.81 19.00 17.64
N ASN A 232 -22.53 18.66 17.92
CA ASN A 232 -21.41 19.52 17.54
C ASN A 232 -20.83 19.06 16.18
N PRO A 233 -21.01 19.83 15.09
CA PRO A 233 -20.54 19.45 13.75
C PRO A 233 -19.02 19.33 13.65
N LEU A 234 -18.25 20.05 14.48
CA LEU A 234 -16.78 19.93 14.48
C LEU A 234 -16.30 18.59 15.02
N LEU A 235 -16.99 18.03 16.03
CA LEU A 235 -16.68 16.69 16.54
C LEU A 235 -17.05 15.60 15.54
N ASN A 236 -18.17 15.76 14.83
CA ASN A 236 -18.54 14.84 13.75
C ASN A 236 -17.53 14.89 12.62
N GLN A 237 -17.05 16.09 12.25
CA GLN A 237 -16.01 16.24 11.24
C GLN A 237 -14.67 15.65 11.71
N LEU A 238 -14.30 15.81 12.97
CA LEU A 238 -13.09 15.22 13.55
C LEU A 238 -13.15 13.69 13.48
N HIS A 239 -14.28 13.08 13.88
CA HIS A 239 -14.49 11.64 13.75
C HIS A 239 -14.37 11.16 12.30
N HIS A 240 -14.98 11.88 11.35
CA HIS A 240 -14.86 11.61 9.92
C HIS A 240 -13.40 11.64 9.45
N ASN A 241 -12.63 12.65 9.87
CA ASN A 241 -11.22 12.79 9.52
C ASN A 241 -10.37 11.63 10.06
N PHE A 242 -10.61 11.21 11.33
CA PHE A 242 -9.92 10.05 11.89
C PHE A 242 -10.22 8.76 11.10
N LEU A 243 -11.47 8.55 10.74
CA LEU A 243 -11.88 7.38 9.97
C LEU A 243 -11.22 7.34 8.58
N TRP A 244 -11.19 8.49 7.88
CA TRP A 244 -10.55 8.58 6.58
C TRP A 244 -9.02 8.55 6.66
N GLY A 245 -8.43 9.09 7.71
CA GLY A 245 -7.01 8.93 8.00
C GLY A 245 -6.63 7.46 8.19
N LEU A 246 -7.44 6.69 8.96
CA LEU A 246 -7.26 5.25 9.11
C LEU A 246 -7.40 4.51 7.77
N LYS A 247 -8.50 4.74 7.02
CA LYS A 247 -8.73 4.11 5.72
C LYS A 247 -7.58 4.37 4.75
N SER A 248 -7.03 5.59 4.74
CA SER A 248 -5.97 5.99 3.81
C SER A 248 -4.59 5.41 4.16
N ASN A 249 -4.38 4.97 5.40
CA ASN A 249 -3.08 4.51 5.89
C ASN A 249 -3.04 3.02 6.29
N PHE A 250 -4.18 2.33 6.33
CA PHE A 250 -4.21 0.90 6.68
C PHE A 250 -4.36 0.03 5.42
N LEU A 251 -3.27 -0.03 4.63
CA LEU A 251 -3.15 -0.85 3.43
C LEU A 251 -2.09 -1.96 3.66
N ASP A 252 -2.50 -3.06 4.28
CA ASP A 252 -1.69 -4.21 4.69
C ASP A 252 -0.67 -3.92 5.81
N VAL A 253 -0.14 -2.71 5.90
CA VAL A 253 0.68 -2.18 7.00
C VAL A 253 0.13 -0.81 7.44
N PRO A 254 0.35 -0.39 8.70
CA PRO A 254 -0.07 0.93 9.18
C PRO A 254 0.91 2.00 8.69
N THR A 255 0.71 2.49 7.46
CA THR A 255 1.60 3.48 6.85
C THR A 255 1.42 4.87 7.48
N ASP A 256 2.49 5.67 7.43
CA ASP A 256 2.52 7.05 7.91
C ASP A 256 1.80 8.03 6.98
N CYS A 257 1.78 7.74 5.69
CA CYS A 257 1.21 8.59 4.67
C CYS A 257 0.80 7.79 3.42
N PRO A 258 -0.20 8.25 2.64
CA PRO A 258 -0.63 7.53 1.43
C PRO A 258 -0.08 8.12 0.12
N GLN A 259 0.51 9.36 0.11
CA GLN A 259 0.69 10.13 -1.12
C GLN A 259 2.13 10.26 -1.61
N ARG A 260 3.11 10.32 -0.69
CA ARG A 260 4.50 10.63 -1.01
C ARG A 260 5.38 9.37 -1.11
N ASP A 261 6.65 9.55 -1.44
CA ASP A 261 7.66 8.49 -1.53
C ASP A 261 8.19 8.03 -0.15
N GLU A 262 7.30 7.56 0.69
CA GLU A 262 7.54 7.01 2.03
C GLU A 262 6.64 5.79 2.25
N ARG A 263 5.42 5.97 2.76
CA ARG A 263 4.38 4.92 2.93
C ARG A 263 4.90 3.71 3.68
N LEU A 264 5.55 3.96 4.81
CA LEU A 264 6.18 2.94 5.65
C LEU A 264 5.38 2.71 6.93
N GLY A 265 5.48 1.50 7.47
CA GLY A 265 4.86 1.13 8.73
C GLY A 265 5.63 1.63 9.93
N TRP A 266 5.63 2.96 10.16
CA TRP A 266 6.31 3.59 11.30
C TRP A 266 5.75 3.10 12.63
N THR A 267 6.63 2.60 13.48
CA THR A 267 6.25 1.98 14.76
C THR A 267 5.71 3.02 15.75
N GLY A 268 6.24 4.25 15.73
CA GLY A 268 5.73 5.36 16.55
C GLY A 268 4.29 5.73 16.22
N ASP A 269 4.01 5.91 14.93
CA ASP A 269 2.66 6.21 14.43
C ASP A 269 1.68 5.08 14.75
N ALA A 270 2.10 3.85 14.47
CA ALA A 270 1.29 2.67 14.72
C ALA A 270 0.94 2.51 16.21
N GLN A 271 1.89 2.76 17.14
CA GLN A 271 1.63 2.59 18.56
C GLN A 271 0.69 3.67 19.11
N ILE A 272 0.85 4.94 18.74
CA ILE A 272 0.01 6.02 19.25
C ILE A 272 -1.43 5.92 18.73
N PHE A 273 -1.60 5.49 17.48
CA PHE A 273 -2.91 5.40 16.84
C PHE A 273 -3.64 4.06 17.09
N CYS A 274 -2.94 3.02 17.53
CA CYS A 274 -3.47 1.67 17.69
C CYS A 274 -4.81 1.63 18.43
N ARG A 275 -4.91 2.28 19.59
CA ARG A 275 -6.13 2.29 20.40
C ARG A 275 -7.28 3.02 19.70
N THR A 276 -7.02 4.16 19.08
CA THR A 276 -8.02 4.89 18.31
C THR A 276 -8.54 4.05 17.14
N ALA A 277 -7.63 3.37 16.43
CA ALA A 277 -7.99 2.50 15.31
C ALA A 277 -8.98 1.39 15.73
N THR A 278 -8.81 0.80 16.92
CA THR A 278 -9.70 -0.26 17.42
C THR A 278 -11.12 0.22 17.74
N TYR A 279 -11.32 1.50 18.05
CA TYR A 279 -12.67 2.06 18.19
C TYR A 279 -13.35 2.28 16.85
N LEU A 280 -12.59 2.60 15.82
CA LEU A 280 -13.10 2.91 14.48
C LEU A 280 -13.42 1.64 13.68
N MET A 281 -12.48 0.67 13.69
CA MET A 281 -12.59 -0.57 12.93
C MET A 281 -12.07 -1.77 13.70
N ASN A 282 -12.50 -2.98 13.30
CA ASN A 282 -11.96 -4.22 13.80
C ASN A 282 -10.57 -4.48 13.20
N THR A 283 -9.57 -3.98 13.90
CA THR A 283 -8.17 -4.03 13.48
C THR A 283 -7.42 -5.26 14.00
N TYR A 284 -8.10 -6.22 14.63
CA TYR A 284 -7.46 -7.35 15.29
C TYR A 284 -6.53 -8.15 14.38
N THR A 285 -7.03 -8.64 13.24
CA THR A 285 -6.22 -9.45 12.31
C THR A 285 -5.16 -8.62 11.60
N PHE A 286 -5.41 -7.32 11.38
CA PHE A 286 -4.47 -6.38 10.82
C PHE A 286 -3.24 -6.22 11.73
N TYR A 287 -3.43 -5.84 12.99
CA TYR A 287 -2.32 -5.70 13.94
C TYR A 287 -1.69 -7.04 14.30
N LYS A 288 -2.44 -8.14 14.36
CA LYS A 288 -1.87 -9.46 14.61
C LYS A 288 -0.86 -9.87 13.54
N LYS A 289 -1.13 -9.54 12.26
CA LYS A 289 -0.18 -9.76 11.16
C LYS A 289 1.02 -8.83 11.29
N TRP A 290 0.80 -7.54 11.47
CA TRP A 290 1.87 -6.56 11.57
C TRP A 290 2.78 -6.78 12.79
N LEU A 291 2.25 -7.22 13.92
CA LEU A 291 3.03 -7.60 15.09
C LEU A 291 3.90 -8.85 14.86
N HIS A 292 3.47 -9.75 14.00
CA HIS A 292 4.34 -10.85 13.58
C HIS A 292 5.50 -10.33 12.70
N ASP A 293 5.24 -9.40 11.79
CA ASP A 293 6.29 -8.78 11.00
C ASP A 293 7.29 -8.03 11.91
N LEU A 294 6.81 -7.32 12.93
CA LEU A 294 7.65 -6.64 13.94
C LEU A 294 8.54 -7.63 14.69
N GLU A 295 7.98 -8.77 15.13
CA GLU A 295 8.74 -9.83 15.82
C GLU A 295 9.86 -10.41 14.93
N VAL A 296 9.58 -10.60 13.63
CA VAL A 296 10.56 -11.12 12.65
C VAL A 296 11.67 -10.11 12.38
N ASP A 297 11.34 -8.83 12.36
CA ASP A 297 12.28 -7.73 12.07
C ASP A 297 13.04 -7.24 13.32
N GLN A 298 12.65 -7.70 14.50
CA GLN A 298 13.34 -7.35 15.75
C GLN A 298 14.77 -7.87 15.74
N THR A 299 15.74 -7.04 16.18
CA THR A 299 17.15 -7.47 16.18
C THR A 299 17.37 -8.64 17.15
N PRO A 300 18.42 -9.47 16.96
CA PRO A 300 18.72 -10.57 17.87
C PRO A 300 18.89 -10.13 19.33
N GLU A 301 19.35 -8.88 19.57
CA GLU A 301 19.52 -8.30 20.88
C GLU A 301 18.21 -7.74 21.47
N GLY A 302 17.14 -7.70 20.69
CA GLY A 302 15.82 -7.22 21.11
C GLY A 302 15.50 -5.78 20.72
N GLY A 303 16.33 -5.12 19.90
CA GLY A 303 16.05 -3.79 19.36
C GLY A 303 14.86 -3.83 18.38
N VAL A 304 14.01 -2.81 18.39
CA VAL A 304 12.81 -2.73 17.56
C VAL A 304 13.02 -1.71 16.43
N PRO A 305 12.79 -2.08 15.16
CA PRO A 305 12.94 -1.17 14.02
C PRO A 305 12.01 0.06 14.12
N HIS A 306 12.42 1.15 13.48
CA HIS A 306 11.57 2.35 13.36
C HIS A 306 10.40 2.13 12.40
N VAL A 307 10.61 1.29 11.38
CA VAL A 307 9.59 0.91 10.38
C VAL A 307 9.47 -0.61 10.30
N VAL A 308 8.27 -1.11 10.08
CA VAL A 308 7.97 -2.53 9.91
C VAL A 308 7.03 -2.71 8.71
N PRO A 309 7.41 -3.51 7.70
CA PRO A 309 8.67 -4.24 7.52
C PRO A 309 9.91 -3.35 7.46
N ASN A 310 11.04 -3.85 7.99
CA ASN A 310 12.29 -3.10 8.06
C ASN A 310 13.07 -3.12 6.73
N ILE A 311 12.71 -2.23 5.84
CA ILE A 311 13.40 -2.06 4.53
C ILE A 311 14.60 -1.11 4.59
N GLU A 312 14.88 -0.52 5.75
CA GLU A 312 15.97 0.45 5.96
C GLU A 312 17.20 -0.17 6.62
N GLU A 313 17.15 -1.45 6.95
CA GLU A 313 18.26 -2.16 7.61
C GLU A 313 19.53 -2.15 6.74
N GLY A 314 20.65 -1.87 7.38
CA GLY A 314 21.97 -1.80 6.71
C GLY A 314 22.16 -0.62 5.76
N ARG A 315 21.20 0.30 5.65
CA ARG A 315 21.23 1.44 4.75
C ARG A 315 21.62 2.72 5.50
N THR A 316 22.73 3.29 5.12
CA THR A 316 23.29 4.51 5.76
C THR A 316 23.40 5.69 4.80
N ASP A 317 23.12 5.48 3.53
CA ASP A 317 23.39 6.41 2.44
C ASP A 317 22.42 7.59 2.45
N GLY A 318 22.87 8.70 2.95
CA GLY A 318 22.26 10.01 2.72
C GLY A 318 21.22 10.46 3.74
N ASN A 319 20.58 9.57 4.48
CA ASN A 319 19.60 9.97 5.49
C ASN A 319 20.27 10.07 6.87
N TRP A 320 20.27 11.28 7.48
CA TRP A 320 20.84 11.51 8.80
C TRP A 320 20.20 10.64 9.89
N LEU A 321 18.92 10.33 9.75
CA LEU A 321 18.13 9.49 10.65
C LEU A 321 18.70 8.06 10.70
N LEU A 322 19.01 7.49 9.52
CA LEU A 322 19.53 6.13 9.40
C LEU A 322 20.98 5.99 9.84
N ARG A 323 21.75 7.09 9.79
CA ARG A 323 23.14 7.11 10.31
C ARG A 323 23.22 6.88 11.81
N GLN A 324 22.15 7.13 12.54
CA GLN A 324 22.07 6.98 13.99
C GLN A 324 21.64 5.56 14.42
N GLY A 325 21.21 4.75 13.47
CA GLY A 325 20.71 3.40 13.63
C GLY A 325 19.24 3.30 13.28
N PRO A 326 18.84 2.24 12.58
CA PRO A 326 17.48 2.07 12.05
C PRO A 326 16.48 1.53 13.09
N HIS A 327 16.82 1.55 14.38
CA HIS A 327 15.98 0.92 15.41
C HIS A 327 16.13 1.57 16.79
N SER A 328 15.17 1.25 17.65
CA SER A 328 15.20 1.45 19.11
C SER A 328 15.10 2.92 19.57
N ALA A 329 14.44 3.79 18.79
CA ALA A 329 14.05 5.10 19.29
C ALA A 329 12.98 4.96 20.38
N ALA A 330 13.07 5.78 21.43
CA ALA A 330 12.01 5.88 22.44
C ALA A 330 10.67 6.23 21.79
N ALA A 331 9.57 5.76 22.35
CA ALA A 331 8.20 5.85 21.84
C ALA A 331 7.94 5.10 20.51
N TRP A 332 8.89 4.96 19.60
CA TRP A 332 8.72 4.11 18.40
C TRP A 332 8.81 2.63 18.75
N ALA A 333 9.91 2.22 19.36
CA ALA A 333 10.17 0.83 19.74
C ALA A 333 9.18 0.28 20.79
N ASP A 334 8.54 1.15 21.54
CA ASP A 334 7.48 0.79 22.51
C ASP A 334 6.26 0.13 21.84
N ALA A 335 6.13 0.23 20.53
CA ALA A 335 5.13 -0.50 19.73
C ALA A 335 5.14 -2.00 20.03
N ALA A 336 6.31 -2.59 20.28
CA ALA A 336 6.45 -4.01 20.64
C ALA A 336 5.69 -4.40 21.91
N ILE A 337 5.38 -3.44 22.80
CA ILE A 337 4.65 -3.66 24.06
C ILE A 337 3.25 -3.08 23.98
N ILE A 338 3.12 -1.81 23.54
CA ILE A 338 1.87 -1.06 23.60
C ILE A 338 0.83 -1.67 22.65
N ASN A 339 1.22 -2.09 21.46
CA ASN A 339 0.28 -2.63 20.51
C ASN A 339 -0.29 -4.00 20.94
N PRO A 340 0.52 -5.04 21.31
CA PRO A 340 -0.05 -6.30 21.79
C PRO A 340 -0.89 -6.11 23.07
N TRP A 341 -0.47 -5.22 23.98
CA TRP A 341 -1.24 -4.92 25.17
C TRP A 341 -2.59 -4.26 24.82
N THR A 342 -2.60 -3.30 23.91
CA THR A 342 -3.82 -2.67 23.41
C THR A 342 -4.76 -3.69 22.75
N MET A 343 -4.24 -4.60 21.93
CA MET A 343 -5.04 -5.66 21.31
C MET A 343 -5.67 -6.56 22.39
N TYR A 344 -4.92 -6.94 23.42
CA TYR A 344 -5.47 -7.70 24.54
C TYR A 344 -6.59 -6.94 25.27
N LEU A 345 -6.38 -5.67 25.59
CA LEU A 345 -7.39 -4.85 26.29
C LEU A 345 -8.68 -4.68 25.48
N MET A 346 -8.57 -4.56 24.15
CA MET A 346 -9.71 -4.28 23.27
C MET A 346 -10.46 -5.55 22.83
N TYR A 347 -9.77 -6.67 22.68
CA TYR A 347 -10.35 -7.90 22.14
C TYR A 347 -10.38 -9.07 23.13
N GLY A 348 -9.75 -8.95 24.30
CA GLY A 348 -9.72 -9.98 25.33
C GLY A 348 -8.88 -11.22 25.01
N ASP A 349 -8.18 -11.22 23.87
CA ASP A 349 -7.39 -12.37 23.41
C ASP A 349 -6.01 -12.41 24.09
N LYS A 350 -5.85 -13.37 25.01
CA LYS A 350 -4.57 -13.62 25.70
C LYS A 350 -3.52 -14.28 24.81
N ASP A 351 -3.92 -14.92 23.73
CA ASP A 351 -2.97 -15.60 22.83
C ASP A 351 -2.05 -14.62 22.12
N ILE A 352 -2.51 -13.39 21.87
CA ILE A 352 -1.64 -12.37 21.29
C ILE A 352 -0.48 -12.01 22.22
N LEU A 353 -0.75 -11.87 23.54
CA LEU A 353 0.29 -11.62 24.53
C LEU A 353 1.26 -12.81 24.64
N LYS A 354 0.73 -14.03 24.59
CA LYS A 354 1.55 -15.25 24.63
C LYS A 354 2.48 -15.34 23.43
N LYS A 355 1.96 -15.04 22.23
CA LYS A 355 2.73 -15.07 20.98
C LYS A 355 3.79 -13.98 20.94
N GLN A 356 3.45 -12.78 21.40
CA GLN A 356 4.34 -11.63 21.39
C GLN A 356 5.25 -11.53 22.62
N TYR A 357 5.15 -12.48 23.58
CA TYR A 357 5.87 -12.39 24.84
C TYR A 357 7.38 -12.25 24.67
N ASN A 358 7.97 -13.01 23.77
CA ASN A 358 9.41 -12.96 23.53
C ASN A 358 9.84 -11.63 22.92
N SER A 359 9.08 -11.10 21.98
CA SER A 359 9.31 -9.77 21.40
C SER A 359 9.20 -8.66 22.46
N MET A 360 8.12 -8.68 23.25
CA MET A 360 7.91 -7.74 24.37
C MET A 360 9.06 -7.78 25.37
N LYS A 361 9.43 -9.00 25.80
CA LYS A 361 10.54 -9.21 26.74
C LYS A 361 11.87 -8.77 26.15
N GLY A 362 12.13 -9.09 24.88
CA GLY A 362 13.34 -8.71 24.18
C GLY A 362 13.55 -7.19 24.19
N TRP A 363 12.49 -6.41 23.89
CA TRP A 363 12.57 -4.95 23.97
C TRP A 363 12.86 -4.43 25.39
N ILE A 364 12.20 -4.99 26.43
CA ILE A 364 12.48 -4.61 27.83
C ILE A 364 13.92 -4.94 28.22
N ASP A 365 14.40 -6.12 27.86
CA ASP A 365 15.77 -6.53 28.18
C ASP A 365 16.79 -5.67 27.44
N PHE A 366 16.51 -5.31 26.19
CA PHE A 366 17.33 -4.38 25.41
C PHE A 366 17.40 -3.00 26.08
N MET A 367 16.25 -2.43 26.50
CA MET A 367 16.26 -1.16 27.24
C MET A 367 17.08 -1.26 28.52
N ARG A 368 16.89 -2.33 29.29
CA ARG A 368 17.61 -2.55 30.55
C ARG A 368 19.13 -2.65 30.35
N ALA A 369 19.58 -3.27 29.26
CA ALA A 369 20.99 -3.44 28.94
C ALA A 369 21.66 -2.11 28.50
N HIS A 370 20.89 -1.15 27.98
CA HIS A 370 21.43 0.08 27.42
C HIS A 370 21.08 1.34 28.21
N ALA A 371 20.17 1.26 29.18
CA ALA A 371 19.88 2.40 30.07
C ALA A 371 21.00 2.57 31.10
N VAL A 372 21.32 3.83 31.42
CA VAL A 372 22.25 4.21 32.48
C VAL A 372 21.44 4.87 33.58
N ASP A 373 21.53 4.34 34.80
CA ASP A 373 20.77 4.82 35.98
C ASP A 373 19.27 4.96 35.69
N TYR A 374 18.69 3.96 34.99
CA TYR A 374 17.30 3.93 34.52
C TYR A 374 16.94 5.03 33.53
N ILE A 375 17.90 5.76 32.98
CA ILE A 375 17.70 6.76 31.93
C ILE A 375 18.03 6.12 30.58
N TRP A 376 17.08 6.15 29.64
CA TRP A 376 17.31 5.73 28.28
C TRP A 376 18.24 6.71 27.55
N ASN A 377 19.39 6.24 27.14
CA ASN A 377 20.43 7.03 26.47
C ASN A 377 21.09 6.23 25.35
N TYR A 378 20.30 5.50 24.59
CA TYR A 378 20.79 4.66 23.50
C TYR A 378 20.82 5.43 22.21
N LYS A 379 22.02 5.70 21.67
CA LYS A 379 22.24 6.38 20.40
C LYS A 379 21.38 7.66 20.24
N LEU A 380 21.23 8.13 19.02
CA LEU A 380 20.35 9.25 18.75
C LEU A 380 18.87 8.84 18.85
N GLN A 381 18.09 9.68 19.50
CA GLN A 381 16.65 9.65 19.50
C GLN A 381 16.12 10.73 18.55
N PHE A 382 14.96 10.55 17.99
CA PHE A 382 14.30 11.54 17.11
C PHE A 382 14.05 12.86 17.81
#